data_8c2f458e5ecd2116344ac2cd52ee128e
#
_entry.id   8c2f458e5ecd2116344ac2cd52ee128e
#
_cell.length_a   1.000
_cell.length_b   1.000
_cell.length_c   1.000
_cell.angle_alpha   90.00
_cell.angle_beta   90.00
_cell.angle_gamma   90.00
#
_symmetry.space_group_name_H-M   'P 1'
#
loop_
_entity.id
_entity.type
_entity.pdbx_description
1 polymer ?
#
loop_
_entity_poly.entity_id
_entity_poly.type
_entity_poly.pdbx_seq_one_letter_code
_entity_poly.pdbx_strand_id
1 'polypeptide(L)'
;MEILTEKLHDKDQRLSLMSEWAYVFSKASGALVLKNTYTDCTSIDLATQIYENIIIEEKEKNIGGSDHYAKPGANDRIWNSLQKLCEKDPFVFAKYFGNEIISAVCESYLGPSYQMSAQVNLVHPGGEAQRPHRDYHLGFQSMEALKNFPSHAHRVSNFLTLQGAIAHVDIPIESGPTKILPFSQLYNKGWFAWRHKEFIQCFEENFIQLSLKKGDTMFFSPALFHAAGTNKTDNIERMVNLLQVSSPFGRTMETINRKEMTKKLFPELTKIIKDKEMNEYDI
;
A
#
# COMPACT_ATOMS: atom_id res chain seq x y z
N MET A 1 -14.14 -7.76 -13.19
CA MET A 1 -12.66 -7.70 -13.34
C MET A 1 -12.22 -7.89 -14.77
N GLU A 2 -12.67 -8.94 -15.48
CA GLU A 2 -12.41 -9.07 -16.92
C GLU A 2 -12.67 -7.77 -17.69
N ILE A 3 -13.82 -7.11 -17.43
CA ILE A 3 -14.17 -5.83 -18.05
C ILE A 3 -13.14 -4.72 -17.74
N LEU A 4 -12.53 -4.71 -16.55
CA LEU A 4 -11.53 -3.69 -16.20
C LEU A 4 -10.20 -3.98 -16.91
N THR A 5 -9.76 -5.23 -16.92
CA THR A 5 -8.58 -5.68 -17.65
C THR A 5 -8.71 -5.41 -19.16
N GLU A 6 -9.84 -5.79 -19.77
CA GLU A 6 -10.13 -5.48 -21.17
C GLU A 6 -10.03 -3.97 -21.47
N LYS A 7 -10.56 -3.13 -20.58
CA LYS A 7 -10.46 -1.67 -20.72
C LYS A 7 -9.03 -1.15 -20.61
N LEU A 8 -8.18 -1.80 -19.82
CA LEU A 8 -6.78 -1.42 -19.70
C LEU A 8 -5.95 -1.76 -20.95
N HIS A 9 -6.37 -2.75 -21.75
CA HIS A 9 -5.75 -3.10 -23.01
C HIS A 9 -6.15 -2.16 -24.16
N ASP A 10 -7.27 -1.44 -24.03
CA ASP A 10 -7.65 -0.39 -24.96
C ASP A 10 -7.03 0.95 -24.55
N LYS A 11 -6.27 1.58 -25.42
CA LYS A 11 -5.49 2.79 -25.12
C LYS A 11 -6.34 3.96 -24.60
N ASP A 12 -7.49 4.18 -25.23
CA ASP A 12 -8.34 5.34 -24.91
C ASP A 12 -9.11 5.08 -23.61
N GLN A 13 -9.58 3.87 -23.40
CA GLN A 13 -10.25 3.47 -22.16
C GLN A 13 -9.27 3.44 -20.99
N ARG A 14 -8.04 2.94 -21.19
CA ARG A 14 -6.96 3.02 -20.19
C ARG A 14 -6.72 4.47 -19.77
N LEU A 15 -6.54 5.38 -20.73
CA LEU A 15 -6.30 6.79 -20.45
C LEU A 15 -7.47 7.42 -19.69
N SER A 16 -8.71 7.11 -20.07
CA SER A 16 -9.90 7.56 -19.37
C SER A 16 -9.96 7.11 -17.92
N LEU A 17 -9.72 5.82 -17.65
CA LEU A 17 -9.67 5.25 -16.30
C LEU A 17 -8.56 5.87 -15.46
N MET A 18 -7.35 5.97 -16.01
CA MET A 18 -6.22 6.58 -15.32
C MET A 18 -6.48 8.05 -14.98
N SER A 19 -7.14 8.79 -15.86
CA SER A 19 -7.53 10.19 -15.61
C SER A 19 -8.57 10.30 -14.49
N GLU A 20 -9.54 9.40 -14.45
CA GLU A 20 -10.52 9.30 -13.36
C GLU A 20 -9.83 9.01 -12.02
N TRP A 21 -8.95 8.02 -11.97
CA TRP A 21 -8.22 7.67 -10.75
C TRP A 21 -7.32 8.80 -10.25
N ALA A 22 -6.59 9.45 -11.17
CA ALA A 22 -5.79 10.63 -10.83
C ALA A 22 -6.66 11.76 -10.23
N TYR A 23 -7.86 11.98 -10.79
CA TYR A 23 -8.82 12.93 -10.24
C TYR A 23 -9.30 12.52 -8.84
N VAL A 24 -9.64 11.24 -8.65
CA VAL A 24 -10.07 10.72 -7.34
C VAL A 24 -9.01 10.98 -6.26
N PHE A 25 -7.75 10.67 -6.51
CA PHE A 25 -6.69 10.89 -5.53
C PHE A 25 -6.39 12.37 -5.27
N SER A 26 -6.41 13.20 -6.33
CA SER A 26 -5.93 14.57 -6.25
C SER A 26 -7.02 15.60 -5.92
N LYS A 27 -8.29 15.34 -6.27
CA LYS A 27 -9.39 16.33 -6.21
C LYS A 27 -10.68 15.83 -5.60
N ALA A 28 -10.87 14.52 -5.46
CA ALA A 28 -12.10 13.93 -4.90
C ALA A 28 -11.85 13.29 -3.53
N SER A 29 -12.37 12.08 -3.28
CA SER A 29 -12.28 11.40 -1.98
C SER A 29 -10.85 11.14 -1.48
N GLY A 30 -9.88 11.07 -2.38
CA GLY A 30 -8.49 10.76 -2.09
C GLY A 30 -8.20 9.28 -1.89
N ALA A 31 -9.21 8.42 -2.03
CA ALA A 31 -9.07 6.96 -1.90
C ALA A 31 -9.88 6.23 -2.98
N LEU A 32 -9.38 5.06 -3.37
CA LEU A 32 -9.94 4.16 -4.37
C LEU A 32 -9.91 2.73 -3.85
N VAL A 33 -11.02 2.00 -3.98
CA VAL A 33 -11.07 0.56 -3.71
C VAL A 33 -11.37 -0.17 -5.00
N LEU A 34 -10.53 -1.12 -5.34
CA LEU A 34 -10.68 -2.02 -6.47
C LEU A 34 -11.08 -3.39 -5.95
N LYS A 35 -12.28 -3.81 -6.29
CA LYS A 35 -12.80 -5.13 -5.91
C LYS A 35 -12.25 -6.21 -6.82
N ASN A 36 -11.88 -7.36 -6.22
CA ASN A 36 -11.34 -8.51 -6.95
C ASN A 36 -10.15 -8.14 -7.87
N THR A 37 -9.20 -7.32 -7.38
CA THR A 37 -7.97 -6.99 -8.13
C THR A 37 -7.20 -8.27 -8.48
N TYR A 38 -7.33 -9.28 -7.65
CA TYR A 38 -6.94 -10.66 -7.93
C TYR A 38 -8.20 -11.52 -8.03
N THR A 39 -8.56 -11.93 -9.23
CA THR A 39 -9.69 -12.84 -9.48
C THR A 39 -9.36 -14.27 -9.05
N ASP A 40 -8.11 -14.68 -9.29
CA ASP A 40 -7.51 -15.89 -8.73
C ASP A 40 -6.58 -15.49 -7.58
N CYS A 41 -6.91 -15.94 -6.37
CA CYS A 41 -6.15 -15.64 -5.17
C CYS A 41 -4.97 -16.60 -4.92
N THR A 42 -4.66 -17.50 -5.84
CA THR A 42 -3.58 -18.49 -5.68
C THR A 42 -2.24 -17.82 -5.39
N SER A 43 -1.90 -16.73 -6.11
CA SER A 43 -0.66 -15.98 -5.86
C SER A 43 -0.65 -15.28 -4.50
N ILE A 44 -1.80 -14.82 -4.00
CA ILE A 44 -1.94 -14.26 -2.65
C ILE A 44 -1.74 -15.36 -1.60
N ASP A 45 -2.32 -16.55 -1.80
CA ASP A 45 -2.18 -17.66 -0.85
C ASP A 45 -0.73 -18.12 -0.71
N LEU A 46 -0.05 -18.28 -1.83
CA LEU A 46 1.37 -18.63 -1.84
C LEU A 46 2.23 -17.54 -1.19
N ALA A 47 1.97 -16.26 -1.51
CA ALA A 47 2.67 -15.15 -0.89
C ALA A 47 2.40 -15.08 0.63
N THR A 48 1.16 -15.35 1.06
CA THR A 48 0.78 -15.41 2.48
C THR A 48 1.63 -16.44 3.22
N GLN A 49 1.70 -17.67 2.71
CA GLN A 49 2.51 -18.74 3.32
C GLN A 49 3.99 -18.36 3.43
N ILE A 50 4.54 -17.72 2.39
CA ILE A 50 5.93 -17.26 2.41
C ILE A 50 6.12 -16.16 3.47
N TYR A 51 5.20 -15.21 3.56
CA TYR A 51 5.27 -14.14 4.56
C TYR A 51 5.12 -14.66 6.00
N GLU A 52 4.23 -15.60 6.25
CA GLU A 52 4.10 -16.27 7.55
C GLU A 52 5.41 -16.94 7.97
N ASN A 53 6.06 -17.66 7.04
CA ASN A 53 7.37 -18.26 7.29
C ASN A 53 8.45 -17.20 7.57
N ILE A 54 8.43 -16.06 6.86
CA ILE A 54 9.37 -14.96 7.12
C ILE A 54 9.15 -14.39 8.53
N ILE A 55 7.90 -14.21 8.97
CA ILE A 55 7.59 -13.74 10.33
C ILE A 55 8.17 -14.69 11.37
N ILE A 56 8.01 -16.01 11.20
CA ILE A 56 8.56 -17.02 12.12
C ILE A 56 10.09 -16.92 12.15
N GLU A 57 10.74 -16.93 10.98
CA GLU A 57 12.21 -16.85 10.89
C GLU A 57 12.77 -15.55 11.52
N GLU A 58 12.07 -14.42 11.34
CA GLU A 58 12.50 -13.13 11.90
C GLU A 58 12.32 -13.09 13.42
N LYS A 59 11.27 -13.70 13.96
CA LYS A 59 11.05 -13.85 15.39
C LYS A 59 12.13 -14.72 16.04
N GLU A 60 12.46 -15.85 15.42
CA GLU A 60 13.53 -16.74 15.91
C GLU A 60 14.90 -16.05 15.98
N LYS A 61 15.16 -15.16 15.01
CA LYS A 61 16.40 -14.38 14.95
C LYS A 61 16.38 -13.09 15.77
N ASN A 62 15.26 -12.77 16.44
CA ASN A 62 15.03 -11.50 17.16
C ASN A 62 15.24 -10.24 16.28
N ILE A 63 14.93 -10.33 14.99
CA ILE A 63 15.00 -9.22 14.02
C ILE A 63 13.62 -8.81 13.51
N GLY A 64 12.56 -9.41 14.01
CA GLY A 64 11.18 -9.14 13.62
C GLY A 64 10.79 -7.69 13.83
N GLY A 65 10.04 -7.15 12.87
CA GLY A 65 9.54 -5.78 12.92
C GLY A 65 8.21 -5.68 13.66
N SER A 66 7.98 -4.53 14.27
CA SER A 66 6.66 -4.09 14.72
C SER A 66 6.32 -2.74 14.10
N ASP A 67 5.06 -2.36 14.12
CA ASP A 67 4.65 -1.02 13.72
C ASP A 67 5.17 0.00 14.75
N HIS A 68 5.69 1.14 14.29
CA HIS A 68 6.18 2.22 15.14
C HIS A 68 5.11 2.79 16.09
N TYR A 69 3.84 2.57 15.80
CA TYR A 69 2.70 3.08 16.56
C TYR A 69 1.97 2.01 17.35
N ALA A 70 2.37 0.73 17.24
CA ALA A 70 1.72 -0.39 17.91
C ALA A 70 2.42 -0.76 19.22
N LYS A 71 1.64 -1.27 20.18
CA LYS A 71 2.19 -1.91 21.38
C LYS A 71 2.94 -3.18 21.00
N PRO A 72 4.00 -3.55 21.73
CA PRO A 72 4.71 -4.81 21.50
C PRO A 72 3.73 -6.00 21.50
N GLY A 73 3.81 -6.85 20.47
CA GLY A 73 2.97 -8.03 20.33
C GLY A 73 1.57 -7.80 19.74
N ALA A 74 1.18 -6.55 19.43
CA ALA A 74 -0.11 -6.25 18.84
C ALA A 74 -0.13 -6.53 17.33
N ASN A 75 1.02 -6.49 16.68
CA ASN A 75 1.18 -6.80 15.26
C ASN A 75 2.57 -7.34 14.93
N ASP A 76 2.66 -8.03 13.81
CA ASP A 76 3.91 -8.39 13.16
C ASP A 76 4.07 -7.58 11.88
N ARG A 77 5.28 -7.10 11.59
CA ARG A 77 5.58 -6.33 10.39
C ARG A 77 6.81 -6.87 9.68
N ILE A 78 6.64 -7.16 8.39
CA ILE A 78 7.76 -7.49 7.50
C ILE A 78 8.14 -6.23 6.74
N TRP A 79 9.26 -5.65 7.08
CA TRP A 79 9.88 -4.57 6.30
C TRP A 79 10.49 -5.12 5.03
N ASN A 80 10.45 -4.34 3.94
CA ASN A 80 10.99 -4.72 2.63
C ASN A 80 10.41 -6.05 2.12
N SER A 81 9.10 -6.25 2.31
CA SER A 81 8.41 -7.50 1.95
C SER A 81 8.47 -7.79 0.45
N LEU A 82 8.52 -6.75 -0.39
CA LEU A 82 8.66 -6.86 -1.84
C LEU A 82 9.96 -7.60 -2.21
N GLN A 83 11.11 -7.16 -1.70
CA GLN A 83 12.39 -7.81 -1.95
C GLN A 83 12.44 -9.21 -1.35
N LYS A 84 11.97 -9.36 -0.09
CA LYS A 84 11.99 -10.65 0.61
C LYS A 84 11.17 -11.71 -0.12
N LEU A 85 10.00 -11.36 -0.67
CA LEU A 85 9.22 -12.29 -1.49
C LEU A 85 10.00 -12.72 -2.74
N CYS A 86 10.59 -11.78 -3.46
CA CYS A 86 11.40 -12.08 -4.64
C CYS A 86 12.62 -12.96 -4.32
N GLU A 87 13.23 -12.74 -3.15
CA GLU A 87 14.38 -13.56 -2.71
C GLU A 87 13.99 -14.97 -2.30
N LYS A 88 12.81 -15.15 -1.72
CA LYS A 88 12.28 -16.46 -1.28
C LYS A 88 11.73 -17.27 -2.46
N ASP A 89 10.89 -16.64 -3.26
CA ASP A 89 10.26 -17.26 -4.43
C ASP A 89 10.03 -16.23 -5.55
N PRO A 90 10.92 -16.16 -6.55
CA PRO A 90 10.78 -15.20 -7.65
C PRO A 90 9.61 -15.52 -8.59
N PHE A 91 9.14 -16.77 -8.67
CA PHE A 91 7.97 -17.13 -9.47
C PHE A 91 6.69 -16.59 -8.80
N VAL A 92 6.51 -16.84 -7.50
CA VAL A 92 5.37 -16.27 -6.74
C VAL A 92 5.43 -14.74 -6.76
N PHE A 93 6.63 -14.16 -6.65
CA PHE A 93 6.81 -12.71 -6.77
C PHE A 93 6.30 -12.19 -8.12
N ALA A 94 6.66 -12.82 -9.23
CA ALA A 94 6.22 -12.41 -10.57
C ALA A 94 4.68 -12.44 -10.69
N LYS A 95 4.06 -13.54 -10.25
CA LYS A 95 2.60 -13.69 -10.28
C LYS A 95 1.85 -12.73 -9.34
N TYR A 96 2.45 -12.41 -8.18
CA TYR A 96 1.84 -11.55 -7.18
C TYR A 96 1.99 -10.06 -7.50
N PHE A 97 3.17 -9.60 -7.88
CA PHE A 97 3.41 -8.18 -8.20
C PHE A 97 3.21 -7.82 -9.68
N GLY A 98 3.12 -8.80 -10.56
CA GLY A 98 2.82 -8.63 -11.99
C GLY A 98 1.33 -8.37 -12.24
N ASN A 99 0.70 -7.47 -11.49
CA ASN A 99 -0.71 -7.12 -11.62
C ASN A 99 -0.87 -5.81 -12.38
N GLU A 100 -1.42 -5.88 -13.59
CA GLU A 100 -1.57 -4.72 -14.48
C GLU A 100 -2.50 -3.63 -13.93
N ILE A 101 -3.51 -4.00 -13.13
CA ILE A 101 -4.42 -3.03 -12.53
C ILE A 101 -3.68 -2.21 -11.48
N ILE A 102 -2.88 -2.84 -10.62
CA ILE A 102 -2.03 -2.17 -9.65
C ILE A 102 -1.05 -1.25 -10.36
N SER A 103 -0.43 -1.73 -11.44
CA SER A 103 0.48 -0.93 -12.27
C SER A 103 -0.21 0.31 -12.83
N ALA A 104 -1.37 0.16 -13.45
CA ALA A 104 -2.12 1.27 -14.03
C ALA A 104 -2.57 2.30 -12.98
N VAL A 105 -2.97 1.86 -11.78
CA VAL A 105 -3.29 2.78 -10.67
C VAL A 105 -2.07 3.58 -10.24
N CYS A 106 -0.93 2.91 -10.06
CA CYS A 106 0.32 3.58 -9.67
C CYS A 106 0.75 4.60 -10.73
N GLU A 107 0.72 4.21 -12.00
CA GLU A 107 1.07 5.08 -13.12
C GLU A 107 0.12 6.27 -13.24
N SER A 108 -1.18 6.09 -12.99
CA SER A 108 -2.19 7.14 -13.08
C SER A 108 -1.90 8.34 -12.18
N TYR A 109 -1.29 8.12 -11.03
CA TYR A 109 -1.03 9.16 -10.04
C TYR A 109 0.43 9.62 -10.00
N LEU A 110 1.38 8.72 -10.21
CA LEU A 110 2.80 8.99 -10.07
C LEU A 110 3.53 9.14 -11.40
N GLY A 111 2.89 8.77 -12.50
CA GLY A 111 3.50 8.69 -13.83
C GLY A 111 4.36 7.42 -14.00
N PRO A 112 4.98 7.26 -15.18
CA PRO A 112 5.83 6.13 -15.47
C PRO A 112 7.08 6.12 -14.59
N SER A 113 7.74 4.96 -14.48
CA SER A 113 8.98 4.77 -13.71
C SER A 113 8.83 4.99 -12.20
N TYR A 114 7.63 4.85 -11.66
CA TYR A 114 7.41 4.82 -10.22
C TYR A 114 8.23 3.68 -9.58
N GLN A 115 8.49 3.79 -8.28
CA GLN A 115 9.26 2.80 -7.53
C GLN A 115 8.41 2.26 -6.40
N MET A 116 8.17 0.94 -6.42
CA MET A 116 7.39 0.26 -5.39
C MET A 116 8.31 -0.29 -4.30
N SER A 117 7.93 -0.10 -3.06
CA SER A 117 8.33 -0.89 -1.90
C SER A 117 7.08 -1.41 -1.20
N ALA A 118 7.21 -2.42 -0.35
CA ALA A 118 6.06 -3.01 0.31
C ALA A 118 6.40 -3.55 1.69
N GLN A 119 5.40 -3.55 2.58
CA GLN A 119 5.52 -3.99 3.95
C GLN A 119 4.29 -4.82 4.33
N VAL A 120 4.49 -6.06 4.74
CA VAL A 120 3.37 -6.84 5.28
C VAL A 120 3.08 -6.40 6.70
N ASN A 121 1.82 -6.21 7.01
CA ASN A 121 1.34 -5.93 8.35
C ASN A 121 0.28 -6.96 8.75
N LEU A 122 0.58 -7.75 9.77
CA LEU A 122 -0.31 -8.73 10.38
C LEU A 122 -0.75 -8.19 11.74
N VAL A 123 -2.02 -7.85 11.87
CA VAL A 123 -2.59 -7.31 13.12
C VAL A 123 -3.40 -8.38 13.80
N HIS A 124 -2.94 -8.76 15.00
CA HIS A 124 -3.58 -9.79 15.82
C HIS A 124 -4.93 -9.31 16.40
N PRO A 125 -5.82 -10.24 16.79
CA PRO A 125 -6.98 -9.93 17.60
C PRO A 125 -6.62 -9.03 18.79
N GLY A 126 -7.43 -8.00 19.04
CA GLY A 126 -7.15 -7.01 20.09
C GLY A 126 -6.09 -5.95 19.74
N GLY A 127 -5.49 -5.99 18.55
CA GLY A 127 -4.55 -4.96 18.10
C GLY A 127 -5.19 -3.58 18.05
N GLU A 128 -4.59 -2.60 18.75
CA GLU A 128 -5.15 -1.26 18.92
C GLU A 128 -5.00 -0.40 17.65
N ALA A 129 -5.89 0.60 17.52
CA ALA A 129 -5.84 1.60 16.46
C ALA A 129 -4.58 2.48 16.55
N GLN A 130 -4.12 2.92 15.40
CA GLN A 130 -3.12 3.98 15.34
C GLN A 130 -3.76 5.35 15.64
N ARG A 131 -2.92 6.29 16.08
CA ARG A 131 -3.30 7.70 16.13
C ARG A 131 -3.49 8.24 14.71
N PRO A 132 -4.53 9.03 14.44
CA PRO A 132 -4.73 9.68 13.14
C PRO A 132 -3.51 10.51 12.75
N HIS A 133 -3.09 10.40 11.49
CA HIS A 133 -1.91 11.10 10.98
C HIS A 133 -2.01 11.34 9.47
N ARG A 134 -1.06 12.10 8.96
CA ARG A 134 -0.68 12.18 7.53
C ARG A 134 0.75 11.75 7.38
N ASP A 135 1.06 11.06 6.32
CA ASP A 135 2.44 10.74 5.99
C ASP A 135 3.10 11.87 5.20
N TYR A 136 4.35 12.17 5.56
CA TYR A 136 5.12 13.24 4.97
C TYR A 136 6.36 12.68 4.27
N HIS A 137 6.44 12.86 2.97
CA HIS A 137 7.43 12.20 2.12
C HIS A 137 8.57 13.12 1.63
N LEU A 138 8.74 14.28 2.23
CA LEU A 138 9.89 15.16 1.98
C LEU A 138 11.06 14.92 2.93
N GLY A 139 11.08 13.80 3.61
CA GLY A 139 12.05 13.37 4.60
C GLY A 139 11.53 13.53 6.04
N PHE A 140 12.25 12.91 6.96
CA PHE A 140 11.94 12.97 8.38
C PHE A 140 12.41 14.30 8.95
N GLN A 141 11.54 15.27 9.00
CA GLN A 141 11.82 16.62 9.49
C GLN A 141 11.12 16.83 10.84
N SER A 142 11.81 17.52 11.75
CA SER A 142 11.15 17.99 12.97
C SER A 142 10.07 19.03 12.62
N MET A 143 9.06 19.15 13.47
CA MET A 143 8.02 20.20 13.28
C MET A 143 8.61 21.60 13.24
N GLU A 144 9.70 21.81 13.96
CA GLU A 144 10.41 23.10 13.99
C GLU A 144 11.09 23.38 12.64
N ALA A 145 11.76 22.37 12.06
CA ALA A 145 12.35 22.50 10.73
C ALA A 145 11.29 22.74 9.65
N LEU A 146 10.15 22.03 9.71
CA LEU A 146 9.06 22.18 8.74
C LEU A 146 8.47 23.61 8.72
N LYS A 147 8.41 24.27 9.84
CA LYS A 147 7.90 25.66 9.92
C LYS A 147 8.74 26.70 9.15
N ASN A 148 9.99 26.36 8.83
CA ASN A 148 10.88 27.25 8.07
C ASN A 148 10.56 27.27 6.56
N PHE A 149 9.75 26.33 6.08
CA PHE A 149 9.35 26.25 4.68
C PHE A 149 8.00 26.92 4.43
N PRO A 150 7.81 27.59 3.30
CA PRO A 150 6.52 28.17 2.95
C PRO A 150 5.47 27.06 2.78
N SER A 151 4.23 27.33 3.20
CA SER A 151 3.17 26.32 3.27
C SER A 151 2.89 25.60 1.95
N HIS A 152 3.09 26.27 0.82
CA HIS A 152 2.89 25.65 -0.50
C HIS A 152 3.94 24.58 -0.82
N ALA A 153 5.16 24.65 -0.27
CA ALA A 153 6.21 23.66 -0.50
C ALA A 153 5.84 22.29 0.05
N HIS A 154 5.08 22.24 1.14
CA HIS A 154 4.63 20.97 1.74
C HIS A 154 3.67 20.20 0.84
N ARG A 155 2.98 20.87 -0.09
CA ARG A 155 2.07 20.22 -1.04
C ARG A 155 2.78 19.27 -1.99
N VAL A 156 4.08 19.43 -2.21
CA VAL A 156 4.88 18.54 -3.05
C VAL A 156 4.84 17.11 -2.49
N SER A 157 4.82 16.96 -1.16
CA SER A 157 4.71 15.65 -0.51
C SER A 157 3.48 14.85 -0.97
N ASN A 158 2.36 15.51 -1.28
CA ASN A 158 1.13 14.83 -1.70
C ASN A 158 1.30 14.06 -3.02
N PHE A 159 2.26 14.47 -3.86
CA PHE A 159 2.46 13.93 -5.20
C PHE A 159 3.69 13.02 -5.31
N LEU A 160 4.39 12.80 -4.22
CA LEU A 160 5.61 11.98 -4.22
C LEU A 160 5.36 10.52 -3.89
N THR A 161 4.22 10.19 -3.34
CA THR A 161 3.92 8.81 -2.91
C THR A 161 2.43 8.51 -3.06
N LEU A 162 2.12 7.29 -3.44
CA LEU A 162 0.80 6.68 -3.36
C LEU A 162 0.89 5.49 -2.40
N GLN A 163 -0.06 5.38 -1.48
CA GLN A 163 -0.15 4.25 -0.58
C GLN A 163 -1.23 3.28 -1.05
N GLY A 164 -0.99 1.99 -0.87
CA GLY A 164 -1.95 0.95 -1.18
C GLY A 164 -1.93 -0.16 -0.14
N ALA A 165 -2.94 -1.02 -0.19
CA ALA A 165 -3.04 -2.21 0.62
C ALA A 165 -3.69 -3.34 -0.19
N ILE A 166 -3.01 -4.49 -0.29
CA ILE A 166 -3.55 -5.72 -0.84
C ILE A 166 -4.07 -6.55 0.33
N ALA A 167 -5.34 -6.92 0.30
CA ALA A 167 -5.96 -7.74 1.33
C ALA A 167 -5.60 -9.22 1.14
N HIS A 168 -4.90 -9.82 2.12
CA HIS A 168 -4.54 -11.23 2.14
C HIS A 168 -5.61 -12.12 2.76
N VAL A 169 -6.52 -11.51 3.50
CA VAL A 169 -7.68 -12.16 4.14
C VAL A 169 -8.91 -11.28 3.96
N ASP A 170 -10.08 -11.81 4.29
CA ASP A 170 -11.28 -10.98 4.43
C ASP A 170 -11.11 -10.02 5.61
N ILE A 171 -11.39 -8.75 5.37
CA ILE A 171 -11.22 -7.66 6.34
C ILE A 171 -12.58 -7.00 6.59
N PRO A 172 -13.43 -7.56 7.47
CA PRO A 172 -14.65 -6.91 7.89
C PRO A 172 -14.36 -5.67 8.75
N ILE A 173 -15.35 -4.82 8.97
CA ILE A 173 -15.17 -3.55 9.73
C ILE A 173 -14.64 -3.81 11.14
N GLU A 174 -15.09 -4.90 11.77
CA GLU A 174 -14.69 -5.29 13.13
C GLU A 174 -13.21 -5.63 13.25
N SER A 175 -12.59 -6.09 12.16
CA SER A 175 -11.13 -6.34 12.13
C SER A 175 -10.29 -5.06 11.99
N GLY A 176 -10.95 -3.90 11.92
CA GLY A 176 -10.31 -2.59 11.95
C GLY A 176 -9.55 -2.21 10.67
N PRO A 177 -10.18 -2.24 9.48
CA PRO A 177 -9.55 -1.72 8.27
C PRO A 177 -9.12 -0.26 8.44
N THR A 178 -8.33 0.23 7.52
CA THR A 178 -7.84 1.61 7.55
C THR A 178 -8.98 2.61 7.66
N LYS A 179 -8.92 3.44 8.70
CA LYS A 179 -9.75 4.63 8.86
C LYS A 179 -9.24 5.70 7.91
N ILE A 180 -10.10 6.34 7.16
CA ILE A 180 -9.75 7.49 6.30
C ILE A 180 -10.76 8.61 6.49
N LEU A 181 -10.28 9.86 6.41
CA LEU A 181 -11.14 11.03 6.34
C LEU A 181 -11.16 11.54 4.89
N PRO A 182 -12.20 11.21 4.09
CA PRO A 182 -12.29 11.62 2.69
C PRO A 182 -12.12 13.14 2.53
N PHE A 183 -11.54 13.56 1.41
CA PHE A 183 -11.28 14.96 1.05
C PHE A 183 -10.28 15.70 1.94
N SER A 184 -9.77 15.08 3.00
CA SER A 184 -8.85 15.76 3.94
C SER A 184 -7.48 16.07 3.31
N GLN A 185 -7.06 15.36 2.23
CA GLN A 185 -5.86 15.69 1.46
C GLN A 185 -5.93 17.08 0.82
N LEU A 186 -7.12 17.62 0.61
CA LEU A 186 -7.32 18.95 0.04
C LEU A 186 -7.04 20.09 1.02
N TYR A 187 -6.99 19.79 2.33
CA TYR A 187 -6.72 20.79 3.35
C TYR A 187 -5.23 21.13 3.40
N ASN A 188 -4.85 22.25 2.84
CA ASN A 188 -3.46 22.66 2.65
C ASN A 188 -2.64 22.78 3.95
N LYS A 189 -3.26 23.14 5.07
CA LYS A 189 -2.61 23.26 6.38
C LYS A 189 -2.59 21.94 7.16
N GLY A 190 -3.07 20.86 6.57
CA GLY A 190 -3.20 19.55 7.22
C GLY A 190 -1.89 18.98 7.75
N TRP A 191 -0.76 19.34 7.16
CA TRP A 191 0.57 18.90 7.61
C TRP A 191 0.92 19.33 9.02
N PHE A 192 0.36 20.45 9.49
CA PHE A 192 0.53 20.96 10.84
C PHE A 192 -0.68 20.65 11.72
N ALA A 193 -1.86 20.64 11.13
CA ALA A 193 -3.13 20.58 11.83
C ALA A 193 -3.45 19.22 12.47
N TRP A 194 -3.06 18.11 11.85
CA TRP A 194 -3.46 16.76 12.27
C TRP A 194 -3.06 16.40 13.72
N ARG A 195 -2.11 17.13 14.31
CA ARG A 195 -1.67 16.92 15.70
C ARG A 195 -2.52 17.67 16.72
N HIS A 196 -3.34 18.61 16.30
CA HIS A 196 -4.22 19.40 17.18
C HIS A 196 -5.44 18.58 17.60
N LYS A 197 -5.88 18.79 18.84
CA LYS A 197 -6.98 18.01 19.42
C LYS A 197 -8.27 18.11 18.60
N GLU A 198 -8.58 19.28 18.11
CA GLU A 198 -9.77 19.59 17.31
C GLU A 198 -9.78 18.80 15.99
N PHE A 199 -8.62 18.61 15.39
CA PHE A 199 -8.49 17.82 14.15
C PHE A 199 -8.56 16.32 14.43
N ILE A 200 -8.02 15.86 15.56
CA ILE A 200 -8.15 14.45 16.00
C ILE A 200 -9.61 14.15 16.28
N GLN A 201 -10.32 15.06 17.00
CA GLN A 201 -11.74 14.91 17.26
C GLN A 201 -12.56 14.89 15.96
N CYS A 202 -12.32 15.84 15.06
CA CYS A 202 -12.97 15.85 13.73
C CYS A 202 -12.74 14.57 12.96
N PHE A 203 -11.52 14.00 13.00
CA PHE A 203 -11.22 12.71 12.39
C PHE A 203 -12.05 11.58 13.01
N GLU A 204 -12.05 11.46 14.34
CA GLU A 204 -12.76 10.37 15.03
C GLU A 204 -14.30 10.45 14.88
N GLU A 205 -14.85 11.64 14.64
CA GLU A 205 -16.27 11.85 14.39
C GLU A 205 -16.69 11.59 12.93
N ASN A 206 -15.73 11.66 11.96
CA ASN A 206 -16.07 11.71 10.53
C ASN A 206 -15.29 10.71 9.66
N PHE A 207 -14.41 9.89 10.22
CA PHE A 207 -13.72 8.88 9.42
C PHE A 207 -14.70 7.85 8.85
N ILE A 208 -14.31 7.24 7.74
CA ILE A 208 -14.95 6.04 7.22
C ILE A 208 -13.99 4.87 7.21
N GLN A 209 -14.52 3.67 7.23
CA GLN A 209 -13.81 2.41 7.03
C GLN A 209 -14.53 1.61 5.95
N LEU A 210 -13.76 0.92 5.13
CA LEU A 210 -14.28 0.11 4.03
C LEU A 210 -13.84 -1.34 4.25
N SER A 211 -14.80 -2.27 4.27
CA SER A 211 -14.48 -3.70 4.30
C SER A 211 -13.85 -4.12 2.98
N LEU A 212 -12.85 -4.99 3.07
CA LEU A 212 -12.19 -5.60 1.92
C LEU A 212 -12.39 -7.11 1.97
N LYS A 213 -12.48 -7.72 0.79
CA LYS A 213 -12.34 -9.16 0.63
C LYS A 213 -10.90 -9.48 0.26
N LYS A 214 -10.47 -10.70 0.54
CA LYS A 214 -9.21 -11.22 0.02
C LYS A 214 -9.13 -11.00 -1.50
N GLY A 215 -8.03 -10.45 -1.97
CA GLY A 215 -7.86 -10.07 -3.37
C GLY A 215 -8.36 -8.67 -3.75
N ASP A 216 -9.03 -7.96 -2.84
CA ASP A 216 -9.32 -6.54 -3.04
C ASP A 216 -8.06 -5.70 -2.78
N THR A 217 -7.98 -4.56 -3.43
CA THR A 217 -6.93 -3.55 -3.18
C THR A 217 -7.54 -2.20 -2.84
N MET A 218 -6.94 -1.51 -1.90
CA MET A 218 -7.26 -0.12 -1.58
C MET A 218 -6.04 0.74 -1.87
N PHE A 219 -6.24 1.88 -2.53
CA PHE A 219 -5.23 2.91 -2.70
C PHE A 219 -5.71 4.24 -2.14
N PHE A 220 -4.80 5.03 -1.59
CA PHE A 220 -5.13 6.37 -1.11
C PHE A 220 -3.93 7.31 -1.13
N SER A 221 -4.23 8.60 -1.23
CA SER A 221 -3.21 9.64 -1.09
C SER A 221 -2.69 9.67 0.36
N PRO A 222 -1.38 9.61 0.60
CA PRO A 222 -0.81 9.68 1.96
C PRO A 222 -1.10 11.01 2.66
N ALA A 223 -1.57 12.01 1.94
CA ALA A 223 -2.03 13.28 2.48
C ALA A 223 -3.44 13.24 3.11
N LEU A 224 -4.19 12.15 2.93
CA LEU A 224 -5.40 11.90 3.70
C LEU A 224 -5.07 11.77 5.19
N PHE A 225 -5.95 12.27 6.05
CA PHE A 225 -5.94 11.86 7.45
C PHE A 225 -6.38 10.41 7.52
N HIS A 226 -5.51 9.57 8.05
CA HIS A 226 -5.76 8.14 8.11
C HIS A 226 -5.15 7.52 9.37
N ALA A 227 -5.59 6.30 9.69
CA ALA A 227 -5.08 5.50 10.79
C ALA A 227 -5.44 4.04 10.59
N ALA A 228 -4.66 3.11 11.13
CA ALA A 228 -5.14 1.74 11.29
C ALA A 228 -6.28 1.69 12.32
N GLY A 229 -7.32 0.91 12.04
CA GLY A 229 -8.40 0.66 13.00
C GLY A 229 -8.04 -0.43 14.00
N THR A 230 -8.75 -0.46 15.14
CA THR A 230 -8.63 -1.53 16.13
C THR A 230 -9.21 -2.84 15.60
N ASN A 231 -8.45 -3.92 15.71
CA ASN A 231 -8.98 -5.25 15.47
C ASN A 231 -9.77 -5.72 16.71
N LYS A 232 -11.09 -5.68 16.61
CA LYS A 232 -12.03 -6.05 17.69
C LYS A 232 -12.48 -7.50 17.59
N THR A 233 -11.97 -8.25 16.61
CA THR A 233 -12.33 -9.67 16.44
C THR A 233 -11.51 -10.53 17.39
N ASP A 234 -12.05 -11.71 17.68
CA ASP A 234 -11.37 -12.69 18.55
C ASP A 234 -10.50 -13.68 17.77
N ASN A 235 -10.66 -13.74 16.42
CA ASN A 235 -10.12 -14.82 15.61
C ASN A 235 -9.60 -14.41 14.23
N ILE A 236 -9.67 -13.13 13.85
CA ILE A 236 -9.15 -12.67 12.55
C ILE A 236 -7.77 -12.07 12.73
N GLU A 237 -6.78 -12.70 12.17
CA GLU A 237 -5.48 -12.10 11.94
C GLU A 237 -5.54 -11.27 10.65
N ARG A 238 -5.67 -9.94 10.80
CA ARG A 238 -5.79 -9.03 9.68
C ARG A 238 -4.46 -8.87 8.98
N MET A 239 -4.28 -9.53 7.85
CA MET A 239 -3.06 -9.46 7.06
C MET A 239 -3.26 -8.62 5.79
N VAL A 240 -2.41 -7.63 5.61
CA VAL A 240 -2.34 -6.79 4.42
C VAL A 240 -0.89 -6.60 3.97
N ASN A 241 -0.68 -6.52 2.66
CA ASN A 241 0.59 -6.03 2.13
C ASN A 241 0.44 -4.55 1.77
N LEU A 242 1.10 -3.70 2.53
CA LEU A 242 1.06 -2.24 2.39
C LEU A 242 2.03 -1.83 1.28
N LEU A 243 1.49 -1.28 0.20
CA LEU A 243 2.28 -0.77 -0.92
C LEU A 243 2.68 0.68 -0.63
N GLN A 244 3.98 0.96 -0.73
CA GLN A 244 4.55 2.29 -0.65
C GLN A 244 5.17 2.61 -2.01
N VAL A 245 4.42 3.32 -2.83
CA VAL A 245 4.81 3.58 -4.22
C VAL A 245 5.29 5.02 -4.34
N SER A 246 6.54 5.18 -4.73
CA SER A 246 7.20 6.48 -4.82
C SER A 246 7.31 6.97 -6.26
N SER A 247 7.08 8.25 -6.45
CA SER A 247 7.34 8.95 -7.71
C SER A 247 8.82 8.85 -8.11
N PRO A 248 9.16 8.84 -9.40
CA PRO A 248 10.55 8.92 -9.85
C PRO A 248 11.26 10.21 -9.39
N PHE A 249 10.52 11.25 -9.01
CA PHE A 249 11.05 12.49 -8.47
C PHE A 249 11.29 12.46 -6.96
N GLY A 250 10.86 11.38 -6.27
CA GLY A 250 10.98 11.20 -4.83
C GLY A 250 11.99 10.13 -4.44
N ARG A 251 12.17 9.96 -3.13
CA ARG A 251 12.93 8.85 -2.57
C ARG A 251 11.98 7.69 -2.24
N THR A 252 12.45 6.48 -2.49
CA THR A 252 11.75 5.27 -2.02
C THR A 252 11.72 5.22 -0.49
N MET A 253 10.65 4.66 0.05
CA MET A 253 10.53 4.46 1.50
C MET A 253 11.55 3.45 2.03
N GLU A 254 11.93 2.46 1.20
CA GLU A 254 12.86 1.41 1.55
C GLU A 254 13.95 1.26 0.48
N THR A 255 15.12 0.86 0.91
CA THR A 255 16.22 0.54 0.00
C THR A 255 16.03 -0.88 -0.54
N ILE A 256 15.93 -1.01 -1.86
CA ILE A 256 15.72 -2.27 -2.55
C ILE A 256 16.98 -2.65 -3.31
N ASN A 257 17.46 -3.88 -3.12
CA ASN A 257 18.58 -4.43 -3.88
C ASN A 257 18.12 -4.97 -5.24
N ARG A 258 17.86 -4.06 -6.18
CA ARG A 258 17.36 -4.40 -7.52
C ARG A 258 18.26 -5.37 -8.25
N LYS A 259 19.58 -5.27 -8.05
CA LYS A 259 20.55 -6.18 -8.71
C LYS A 259 20.31 -7.63 -8.32
N GLU A 260 20.15 -7.90 -7.03
CA GLU A 260 19.90 -9.27 -6.56
C GLU A 260 18.49 -9.75 -6.93
N MET A 261 17.50 -8.88 -6.89
CA MET A 261 16.15 -9.22 -7.37
C MET A 261 16.19 -9.58 -8.86
N THR A 262 16.83 -8.76 -9.70
CA THR A 262 16.93 -9.03 -11.14
C THR A 262 17.62 -10.36 -11.43
N LYS A 263 18.71 -10.68 -10.72
CA LYS A 263 19.41 -11.97 -10.90
C LYS A 263 18.51 -13.19 -10.61
N LYS A 264 17.66 -13.08 -9.61
CA LYS A 264 16.73 -14.15 -9.22
C LYS A 264 15.50 -14.21 -10.13
N LEU A 265 14.95 -13.05 -10.46
CA LEU A 265 13.70 -12.94 -11.19
C LEU A 265 13.86 -13.24 -12.70
N PHE A 266 14.92 -12.74 -13.32
CA PHE A 266 15.12 -12.85 -14.78
C PHE A 266 15.06 -14.29 -15.32
N PRO A 267 15.71 -15.29 -14.70
CA PRO A 267 15.56 -16.68 -15.15
C PRO A 267 14.13 -17.20 -15.08
N GLU A 268 13.38 -16.83 -14.05
CA GLU A 268 11.99 -17.27 -13.87
C GLU A 268 11.05 -16.60 -14.89
N LEU A 269 11.20 -15.30 -15.13
CA LEU A 269 10.44 -14.60 -16.18
C LEU A 269 10.71 -15.26 -17.57
N THR A 270 11.96 -15.61 -17.84
CA THR A 270 12.32 -16.29 -19.10
C THR A 270 11.61 -17.65 -19.26
N LYS A 271 11.43 -18.40 -18.17
CA LYS A 271 10.66 -19.65 -18.18
C LYS A 271 9.17 -19.38 -18.41
N ILE A 272 8.59 -18.47 -17.63
CA ILE A 272 7.18 -18.10 -17.72
C ILE A 272 6.80 -17.68 -19.15
N ILE A 273 7.62 -16.84 -19.79
CA ILE A 273 7.40 -16.41 -21.18
C ILE A 273 7.45 -17.61 -22.15
N LYS A 274 8.45 -18.49 -21.99
CA LYS A 274 8.58 -19.68 -22.85
C LYS A 274 7.41 -20.64 -22.69
N ASP A 275 6.91 -20.79 -21.49
CA ASP A 275 5.80 -21.68 -21.18
C ASP A 275 4.43 -21.05 -21.53
N LYS A 276 4.40 -19.81 -22.03
CA LYS A 276 3.20 -19.03 -22.35
C LYS A 276 2.22 -18.88 -21.16
N GLU A 277 2.72 -18.94 -19.96
CA GLU A 277 1.93 -18.73 -18.76
C GLU A 277 1.65 -17.24 -18.46
N MET A 278 2.36 -16.33 -19.14
CA MET A 278 2.12 -14.88 -19.12
C MET A 278 2.09 -14.34 -20.55
N ASN A 279 1.28 -13.35 -20.83
CA ASN A 279 1.25 -12.66 -22.11
C ASN A 279 2.25 -11.47 -22.11
N GLU A 280 2.41 -10.80 -23.27
CA GLU A 280 3.35 -9.68 -23.43
C GLU A 280 3.07 -8.49 -22.49
N TYR A 281 1.86 -8.39 -21.94
CA TYR A 281 1.45 -7.30 -21.05
C TYR A 281 1.65 -7.63 -19.55
N ASP A 282 1.94 -8.89 -19.23
CA ASP A 282 2.16 -9.36 -17.86
C ASP A 282 3.63 -9.21 -17.41
N ILE A 283 4.49 -8.65 -18.26
CA ILE A 283 5.92 -8.46 -18.05
C ILE A 283 6.24 -6.96 -18.00
#